data_4d3b094aed6f76f9e6c32c6e7d9436d9
#
_entry.id   4d3b094aed6f76f9e6c32c6e7d9436d9
#
_cell.length_a   1.000
_cell.length_b   1.000
_cell.length_c   1.000
_cell.angle_alpha   90.00
_cell.angle_beta   90.00
_cell.angle_gamma   90.00
#
_symmetry.space_group_name_H-M   'P 1'
#
loop_
_entity.id
_entity.type
_entity.pdbx_description
1 polymer ?
#
loop_
_entity_poly.entity_id
_entity_poly.type
_entity_poly.pdbx_seq_one_letter_code
_entity_poly.pdbx_strand_id
1 'polypeptide(L)'
;MSMVKKHSGLCVFLLLLAVVIFCAWDLDYSAFVNFSGANFISTVKQLFHPDWGYFYDGSGEDVFSLILLTIAIAFAGTAIGTVLAIPFTLLASRTLWSKHSVIPRIGKTILDILRAFPELIYAIIFVKVVGPGPFAGMLAIGVHQIGMLGKLFAEEMEKMNEEPVEACRSVGANGVQTMFYARIPQVLPIYS
;
A
#
# COMPACT_ATOMS: atom_id res chain seq x y z
N MET A 1 -22.05 -37.98 15.66
CA MET A 1 -21.61 -36.83 14.85
C MET A 1 -20.21 -36.29 15.19
N SER A 2 -19.50 -36.84 16.19
CA SER A 2 -18.16 -36.36 16.62
C SER A 2 -16.97 -37.07 15.96
N MET A 3 -17.14 -38.29 15.46
CA MET A 3 -16.03 -39.04 14.81
C MET A 3 -15.68 -38.55 13.39
N VAL A 4 -16.62 -38.05 12.61
CA VAL A 4 -16.40 -37.57 11.25
C VAL A 4 -15.59 -36.26 11.26
N LYS A 5 -15.76 -35.39 12.27
CA LYS A 5 -15.02 -34.14 12.42
C LYS A 5 -13.54 -34.33 12.78
N LYS A 6 -13.17 -35.42 13.47
CA LYS A 6 -11.79 -35.73 13.85
C LYS A 6 -10.96 -36.26 12.66
N HIS A 7 -11.59 -37.01 11.77
CA HIS A 7 -10.93 -37.54 10.56
C HIS A 7 -10.74 -36.47 9.46
N SER A 8 -11.65 -35.50 9.36
CA SER A 8 -11.50 -34.42 8.39
C SER A 8 -10.29 -33.52 8.69
N GLY A 9 -10.01 -33.25 9.97
CA GLY A 9 -8.81 -32.50 10.36
C GLY A 9 -7.51 -33.25 10.04
N LEU A 10 -7.49 -34.56 10.24
CA LEU A 10 -6.34 -35.41 9.92
C LEU A 10 -6.13 -35.46 8.39
N CYS A 11 -7.20 -35.60 7.61
CA CYS A 11 -7.10 -35.58 6.14
C CYS A 11 -6.59 -34.25 5.61
N VAL A 12 -7.08 -33.12 6.14
CA VAL A 12 -6.58 -31.79 5.77
C VAL A 12 -5.11 -31.61 6.14
N PHE A 13 -4.71 -32.07 7.33
CA PHE A 13 -3.30 -32.03 7.76
C PHE A 13 -2.40 -32.87 6.85
N LEU A 14 -2.81 -34.10 6.53
CA LEU A 14 -2.07 -34.98 5.61
C LEU A 14 -1.98 -34.40 4.20
N LEU A 15 -3.05 -33.76 3.71
CA LEU A 15 -3.07 -33.11 2.41
C LEU A 15 -2.11 -31.92 2.39
N LEU A 16 -2.13 -31.09 3.42
CA LEU A 16 -1.19 -29.96 3.56
C LEU A 16 0.26 -30.47 3.65
N LEU A 17 0.50 -31.53 4.43
CA LEU A 17 1.83 -32.14 4.54
C LEU A 17 2.29 -32.68 3.19
N ALA A 18 1.43 -33.35 2.43
CA ALA A 18 1.73 -33.85 1.10
C ALA A 18 2.07 -32.71 0.12
N VAL A 19 1.32 -31.60 0.17
CA VAL A 19 1.62 -30.40 -0.65
C VAL A 19 2.98 -29.81 -0.27
N VAL A 20 3.27 -29.68 1.04
CA VAL A 20 4.59 -29.18 1.50
C VAL A 20 5.72 -30.09 1.06
N ILE A 21 5.57 -31.42 1.17
CA ILE A 21 6.58 -32.38 0.72
C ILE A 21 6.76 -32.29 -0.79
N PHE A 22 5.65 -32.18 -1.55
CA PHE A 22 5.71 -32.04 -3.01
C PHE A 22 6.42 -30.75 -3.43
N CYS A 23 6.10 -29.61 -2.81
CA CYS A 23 6.79 -28.35 -3.06
C CYS A 23 8.27 -28.40 -2.65
N ALA A 24 8.57 -29.09 -1.52
CA ALA A 24 9.94 -29.26 -1.06
C ALA A 24 10.78 -30.17 -1.97
N TRP A 25 10.16 -31.10 -2.67
CA TRP A 25 10.88 -32.01 -3.57
C TRP A 25 11.49 -31.30 -4.80
N ASP A 26 10.83 -30.24 -5.27
CA ASP A 26 11.26 -29.47 -6.45
C ASP A 26 12.17 -28.28 -6.09
N LEU A 27 12.49 -28.10 -4.79
CA LEU A 27 13.40 -27.04 -4.34
C LEU A 27 14.86 -27.44 -4.61
N ASP A 28 15.60 -26.50 -5.19
CA ASP A 28 17.05 -26.64 -5.34
C ASP A 28 17.75 -26.39 -3.98
N TYR A 29 18.18 -27.48 -3.36
CA TYR A 29 18.90 -27.46 -2.08
C TYR A 29 20.39 -27.14 -2.22
N SER A 30 20.89 -26.83 -3.41
CA SER A 30 22.29 -26.47 -3.65
C SER A 30 22.76 -25.29 -2.80
N ALA A 31 21.85 -24.36 -2.50
CA ALA A 31 22.12 -23.23 -1.62
C ALA A 31 22.49 -23.66 -0.18
N PHE A 32 21.88 -24.75 0.34
CA PHE A 32 22.20 -25.28 1.66
C PHE A 32 23.55 -26.03 1.67
N VAL A 33 23.85 -26.73 0.59
CA VAL A 33 25.13 -27.46 0.45
C VAL A 33 26.29 -26.46 0.30
N ASN A 34 26.06 -25.35 -0.40
CA ASN A 34 27.03 -24.28 -0.62
C ASN A 34 27.06 -23.24 0.53
N PHE A 35 26.32 -23.48 1.62
CA PHE A 35 26.33 -22.57 2.78
C PHE A 35 27.71 -22.53 3.41
N SER A 36 28.42 -21.42 3.19
CA SER A 36 29.71 -21.15 3.83
C SER A 36 29.48 -20.46 5.16
N GLY A 37 29.68 -21.21 6.27
CA GLY A 37 29.63 -20.63 7.62
C GLY A 37 30.64 -19.49 7.81
N ALA A 38 31.77 -19.54 7.10
CA ALA A 38 32.76 -18.47 7.12
C ALA A 38 32.21 -17.18 6.49
N ASN A 39 31.49 -17.27 5.37
CA ASN A 39 30.85 -16.10 4.75
C ASN A 39 29.75 -15.52 5.64
N PHE A 40 28.95 -16.38 6.29
CA PHE A 40 27.93 -15.93 7.21
C PHE A 40 28.55 -15.17 8.40
N ILE A 41 29.57 -15.73 9.04
CA ILE A 41 30.28 -15.09 10.17
C ILE A 41 30.93 -13.78 9.73
N SER A 42 31.55 -13.74 8.53
CA SER A 42 32.17 -12.51 8.02
C SER A 42 31.14 -11.42 7.77
N THR A 43 29.97 -11.76 7.20
CA THR A 43 28.87 -10.82 6.98
C THR A 43 28.32 -10.27 8.30
N VAL A 44 28.09 -11.16 9.29
CA VAL A 44 27.65 -10.74 10.63
C VAL A 44 28.70 -9.86 11.29
N LYS A 45 29.99 -10.17 11.17
CA LYS A 45 31.06 -9.34 11.70
C LYS A 45 31.11 -7.97 11.06
N GLN A 46 30.93 -7.86 9.74
CA GLN A 46 30.86 -6.59 9.01
C GLN A 46 29.65 -5.73 9.47
N LEU A 47 28.53 -6.33 9.80
CA LEU A 47 27.37 -5.61 10.33
C LEU A 47 27.67 -4.85 11.65
N PHE A 48 28.61 -5.39 12.48
CA PHE A 48 29.02 -4.76 13.74
C PHE A 48 30.24 -3.84 13.59
N HIS A 49 30.80 -3.71 12.38
CA HIS A 49 31.91 -2.80 12.10
C HIS A 49 31.54 -1.86 10.95
N PRO A 50 30.60 -0.91 11.16
CA PRO A 50 30.21 0.05 10.14
C PRO A 50 31.37 0.99 9.83
N ASP A 51 31.52 1.32 8.56
CA ASP A 51 32.46 2.34 8.12
C ASP A 51 31.87 3.73 8.37
N TRP A 52 32.30 4.36 9.46
CA TRP A 52 31.82 5.68 9.85
C TRP A 52 32.30 6.79 8.91
N GLY A 53 33.37 6.55 8.14
CA GLY A 53 33.84 7.49 7.13
C GLY A 53 32.88 7.68 5.98
N TYR A 54 32.11 6.64 5.67
CA TYR A 54 31.09 6.66 4.60
C TYR A 54 29.80 7.37 5.02
N PHE A 55 29.65 7.70 6.31
CA PHE A 55 28.43 8.36 6.78
C PHE A 55 28.25 9.75 6.16
N TYR A 56 29.33 10.51 6.07
CA TYR A 56 29.35 11.83 5.44
C TYR A 56 30.73 12.11 4.86
N ASP A 57 30.90 12.03 3.55
CA ASP A 57 32.15 12.31 2.83
C ASP A 57 32.01 13.47 1.84
N GLY A 58 30.80 14.03 1.69
CA GLY A 58 30.51 15.15 0.78
C GLY A 58 30.47 14.77 -0.70
N SER A 59 30.49 13.49 -1.04
CA SER A 59 30.42 13.02 -2.43
C SER A 59 29.03 13.12 -3.03
N GLY A 60 27.99 13.24 -2.18
CA GLY A 60 26.58 13.17 -2.56
C GLY A 60 26.05 11.73 -2.70
N GLU A 61 26.92 10.74 -2.59
CA GLU A 61 26.57 9.31 -2.54
C GLU A 61 26.76 8.74 -1.12
N ASP A 62 27.05 9.59 -0.16
CA ASP A 62 27.17 9.28 1.25
C ASP A 62 25.82 8.93 1.89
N VAL A 63 25.87 8.20 3.00
CA VAL A 63 24.68 7.71 3.70
C VAL A 63 23.71 8.84 4.06
N PHE A 64 24.24 9.99 4.50
CA PHE A 64 23.42 11.14 4.87
C PHE A 64 22.63 11.71 3.67
N SER A 65 23.31 11.91 2.55
CA SER A 65 22.67 12.40 1.30
C SER A 65 21.62 11.43 0.78
N LEU A 66 21.89 10.11 0.83
CA LEU A 66 20.94 9.08 0.42
C LEU A 66 19.72 9.01 1.36
N ILE A 67 19.87 9.24 2.66
CA ILE A 67 18.74 9.35 3.59
C ILE A 67 17.87 10.55 3.23
N LEU A 68 18.47 11.71 3.01
CA LEU A 68 17.71 12.91 2.60
C LEU A 68 16.97 12.69 1.28
N LEU A 69 17.62 12.07 0.32
CA LEU A 69 17.01 11.71 -0.96
C LEU A 69 15.82 10.76 -0.76
N THR A 70 15.97 9.75 0.09
CA THR A 70 14.87 8.81 0.40
C THR A 70 13.68 9.53 1.04
N ILE A 71 13.93 10.43 1.99
CA ILE A 71 12.88 11.25 2.60
C ILE A 71 12.20 12.13 1.54
N ALA A 72 12.96 12.74 0.66
CA ALA A 72 12.42 13.58 -0.41
C ALA A 72 11.53 12.79 -1.38
N ILE A 73 11.98 11.58 -1.79
CA ILE A 73 11.20 10.67 -2.65
C ILE A 73 9.89 10.27 -1.96
N ALA A 74 9.96 9.86 -0.69
CA ALA A 74 8.79 9.43 0.07
C ALA A 74 7.80 10.58 0.23
N PHE A 75 8.27 11.76 0.60
CA PHE A 75 7.43 12.95 0.75
C PHE A 75 6.78 13.37 -0.57
N ALA A 76 7.56 13.51 -1.65
CA ALA A 76 7.06 13.90 -2.95
C ALA A 76 6.07 12.86 -3.53
N GLY A 77 6.41 11.57 -3.44
CA GLY A 77 5.53 10.49 -3.91
C GLY A 77 4.20 10.45 -3.16
N THR A 78 4.26 10.56 -1.82
CA THR A 78 3.05 10.60 -0.99
C THR A 78 2.21 11.85 -1.24
N ALA A 79 2.82 13.02 -1.38
CA ALA A 79 2.11 14.26 -1.65
C ALA A 79 1.37 14.19 -3.00
N ILE A 80 2.05 13.78 -4.06
CA ILE A 80 1.45 13.60 -5.39
C ILE A 80 0.33 12.55 -5.33
N GLY A 81 0.59 11.39 -4.71
CA GLY A 81 -0.39 10.32 -4.58
C GLY A 81 -1.64 10.76 -3.81
N THR A 82 -1.47 11.54 -2.73
CA THR A 82 -2.58 12.09 -1.93
C THR A 82 -3.44 13.05 -2.76
N VAL A 83 -2.82 13.98 -3.49
CA VAL A 83 -3.56 14.92 -4.34
C VAL A 83 -4.33 14.18 -5.42
N LEU A 84 -3.70 13.21 -6.06
CA LEU A 84 -4.36 12.39 -7.10
C LEU A 84 -5.40 11.43 -6.51
N ALA A 85 -5.29 11.01 -5.27
CA ALA A 85 -6.30 10.17 -4.59
C ALA A 85 -7.64 10.90 -4.43
N ILE A 86 -7.66 12.24 -4.30
CA ILE A 86 -8.88 13.02 -4.09
C ILE A 86 -9.94 12.76 -5.18
N PRO A 87 -9.66 12.93 -6.48
CA PRO A 87 -10.66 12.69 -7.53
C PRO A 87 -11.13 11.22 -7.56
N PHE A 88 -10.24 10.27 -7.32
CA PHE A 88 -10.62 8.85 -7.25
C PHE A 88 -11.49 8.54 -6.05
N THR A 89 -11.23 9.16 -4.89
CA THR A 89 -12.09 9.09 -3.69
C THR A 89 -13.51 9.56 -4.01
N LEU A 90 -13.64 10.72 -4.66
CA LEU A 90 -14.93 11.29 -5.01
C LEU A 90 -15.70 10.38 -6.01
N LEU A 91 -14.99 9.77 -6.96
CA LEU A 91 -15.58 8.80 -7.89
C LEU A 91 -16.03 7.52 -7.18
N ALA A 92 -15.27 7.03 -6.19
CA ALA A 92 -15.53 5.77 -5.50
C ALA A 92 -16.56 5.86 -4.39
N SER A 93 -16.79 7.05 -3.80
CA SER A 93 -17.72 7.25 -2.69
C SER A 93 -19.17 7.16 -3.14
N ARG A 94 -19.93 6.19 -2.58
CA ARG A 94 -21.36 6.00 -2.89
C ARG A 94 -22.23 7.13 -2.39
N THR A 95 -21.83 7.81 -1.33
CA THR A 95 -22.62 8.89 -0.72
C THR A 95 -22.74 10.13 -1.59
N LEU A 96 -21.88 10.28 -2.60
CA LEU A 96 -21.91 11.41 -3.54
C LEU A 96 -22.81 11.17 -4.75
N TRP A 97 -23.12 9.92 -5.05
CA TRP A 97 -23.82 9.53 -6.27
C TRP A 97 -25.20 8.94 -5.95
N SER A 98 -26.11 8.93 -6.95
CA SER A 98 -27.42 8.29 -6.81
C SER A 98 -27.28 6.80 -6.46
N LYS A 99 -28.23 6.25 -5.68
CA LYS A 99 -28.27 4.83 -5.27
C LYS A 99 -28.09 3.83 -6.41
N HIS A 100 -28.48 4.20 -7.63
CA HIS A 100 -28.43 3.33 -8.83
C HIS A 100 -27.22 3.64 -9.73
N SER A 101 -26.32 4.54 -9.33
CA SER A 101 -25.16 4.90 -10.14
C SER A 101 -24.13 3.75 -10.19
N VAL A 102 -23.61 3.48 -11.37
CA VAL A 102 -22.52 2.52 -11.60
C VAL A 102 -21.16 3.15 -11.31
N ILE A 103 -21.08 4.48 -11.29
CA ILE A 103 -19.82 5.25 -11.12
C ILE A 103 -19.05 4.85 -9.86
N PRO A 104 -19.67 4.80 -8.65
CA PRO A 104 -18.92 4.40 -7.44
C PRO A 104 -18.40 2.97 -7.51
N ARG A 105 -19.11 2.08 -8.20
CA ARG A 105 -18.67 0.68 -8.37
C ARG A 105 -17.40 0.63 -9.22
N ILE A 106 -17.37 1.35 -10.34
CA ILE A 106 -16.20 1.45 -11.22
C ILE A 106 -15.05 2.10 -10.45
N GLY A 107 -15.29 3.22 -9.76
CA GLY A 107 -14.27 3.89 -8.95
C GLY A 107 -13.64 2.97 -7.91
N LYS A 108 -14.47 2.22 -7.16
CA LYS A 108 -13.98 1.23 -6.19
C LYS A 108 -13.17 0.12 -6.84
N THR A 109 -13.63 -0.41 -7.97
CA THR A 109 -12.90 -1.47 -8.68
C THR A 109 -11.53 -0.98 -9.14
N ILE A 110 -11.42 0.25 -9.64
CA ILE A 110 -10.13 0.84 -10.02
C ILE A 110 -9.20 0.93 -8.80
N LEU A 111 -9.69 1.45 -7.68
CA LEU A 111 -8.91 1.54 -6.45
C LEU A 111 -8.52 0.16 -5.90
N ASP A 112 -9.40 -0.83 -6.00
CA ASP A 112 -9.10 -2.21 -5.59
C ASP A 112 -8.00 -2.83 -6.45
N ILE A 113 -8.00 -2.59 -7.77
CA ILE A 113 -6.95 -3.03 -8.69
C ILE A 113 -5.62 -2.35 -8.33
N LEU A 114 -5.62 -1.02 -8.16
CA LEU A 114 -4.41 -0.28 -7.78
C LEU A 114 -3.82 -0.76 -6.44
N ARG A 115 -4.66 -1.12 -5.49
CA ARG A 115 -4.23 -1.64 -4.18
C ARG A 115 -3.80 -3.11 -4.21
N ALA A 116 -4.26 -3.88 -5.18
CA ALA A 116 -3.95 -5.31 -5.27
C ALA A 116 -2.47 -5.58 -5.55
N PHE A 117 -1.77 -4.64 -6.19
CA PHE A 117 -0.35 -4.78 -6.48
C PHE A 117 0.51 -4.21 -5.35
N PRO A 118 1.52 -4.97 -4.85
CA PRO A 118 2.53 -4.44 -3.97
C PRO A 118 3.30 -3.27 -4.62
N GLU A 119 3.71 -2.29 -3.82
CA GLU A 119 4.47 -1.11 -4.27
C GLU A 119 5.72 -1.47 -5.07
N LEU A 120 6.39 -2.58 -4.71
CA LEU A 120 7.58 -3.07 -5.40
C LEU A 120 7.32 -3.39 -6.89
N ILE A 121 6.12 -3.89 -7.23
CA ILE A 121 5.74 -4.17 -8.63
C ILE A 121 5.67 -2.86 -9.41
N TYR A 122 5.07 -1.82 -8.85
CA TYR A 122 5.06 -0.49 -9.48
C TYR A 122 6.47 0.05 -9.67
N ALA A 123 7.34 -0.11 -8.67
CA ALA A 123 8.75 0.30 -8.78
C ALA A 123 9.45 -0.39 -9.95
N ILE A 124 9.30 -1.71 -10.09
CA ILE A 124 9.89 -2.47 -11.19
C ILE A 124 9.36 -2.00 -12.55
N ILE A 125 8.05 -1.76 -12.67
CA ILE A 125 7.43 -1.26 -13.90
C ILE A 125 8.01 0.12 -14.26
N PHE A 126 8.04 1.06 -13.30
CA PHE A 126 8.53 2.39 -13.56
C PHE A 126 10.03 2.42 -13.85
N VAL A 127 10.84 1.59 -13.18
CA VAL A 127 12.26 1.44 -13.53
C VAL A 127 12.44 1.00 -14.98
N LYS A 128 11.56 0.15 -15.51
CA LYS A 128 11.60 -0.28 -16.92
C LYS A 128 11.18 0.83 -17.90
N VAL A 129 10.27 1.71 -17.49
CA VAL A 129 9.70 2.78 -18.34
C VAL A 129 10.55 4.04 -18.33
N VAL A 130 10.96 4.52 -17.17
CA VAL A 130 11.67 5.80 -16.99
C VAL A 130 13.14 5.66 -16.62
N GLY A 131 13.60 4.42 -16.41
CA GLY A 131 14.96 4.12 -15.95
C GLY A 131 15.07 4.05 -14.42
N PRO A 132 16.19 3.48 -13.92
CA PRO A 132 16.46 3.41 -12.49
C PRO A 132 16.77 4.81 -11.94
N GLY A 133 16.15 5.14 -10.80
CA GLY A 133 16.42 6.41 -10.14
C GLY A 133 15.29 6.88 -9.22
N PRO A 134 15.49 8.03 -8.56
CA PRO A 134 14.56 8.61 -7.61
C PRO A 134 13.16 8.85 -8.18
N PHE A 135 13.08 9.22 -9.44
CA PHE A 135 11.82 9.50 -10.13
C PHE A 135 10.94 8.26 -10.27
N ALA A 136 11.53 7.10 -10.60
CA ALA A 136 10.80 5.83 -10.64
C ALA A 136 10.22 5.45 -9.27
N GLY A 137 10.98 5.64 -8.20
CA GLY A 137 10.53 5.41 -6.83
C GLY A 137 9.37 6.34 -6.43
N MET A 138 9.50 7.64 -6.74
CA MET A 138 8.45 8.62 -6.47
C MET A 138 7.12 8.28 -7.19
N LEU A 139 7.19 7.85 -8.46
CA LEU A 139 6.00 7.43 -9.21
C LEU A 139 5.38 6.15 -8.62
N ALA A 140 6.21 5.19 -8.21
CA ALA A 140 5.73 3.94 -7.61
C ALA A 140 4.95 4.21 -6.31
N ILE A 141 5.52 5.00 -5.41
CA ILE A 141 4.86 5.43 -4.16
C ILE A 141 3.59 6.19 -4.50
N GLY A 142 3.64 7.16 -5.43
CA GLY A 142 2.49 7.97 -5.81
C GLY A 142 1.30 7.15 -6.29
N VAL A 143 1.52 6.20 -7.22
CA VAL A 143 0.46 5.35 -7.76
C VAL A 143 -0.10 4.41 -6.68
N HIS A 144 0.77 3.79 -5.87
CA HIS A 144 0.34 2.94 -4.76
C HIS A 144 -0.54 3.71 -3.76
N GLN A 145 -0.15 4.95 -3.42
CA GLN A 145 -0.91 5.81 -2.51
C GLN A 145 -2.29 6.20 -3.04
N ILE A 146 -2.47 6.37 -4.36
CA ILE A 146 -3.80 6.60 -4.96
C ILE A 146 -4.74 5.44 -4.58
N GLY A 147 -4.30 4.19 -4.74
CA GLY A 147 -5.10 3.01 -4.41
C GLY A 147 -5.41 2.92 -2.92
N MET A 148 -4.39 3.14 -2.07
CA MET A 148 -4.51 3.02 -0.62
C MET A 148 -5.35 4.14 -0.02
N LEU A 149 -4.96 5.39 -0.22
CA LEU A 149 -5.63 6.56 0.36
C LEU A 149 -7.00 6.79 -0.27
N GLY A 150 -7.11 6.63 -1.61
CA GLY A 150 -8.38 6.81 -2.30
C GLY A 150 -9.46 5.88 -1.78
N LYS A 151 -9.11 4.61 -1.53
CA LYS A 151 -10.06 3.65 -0.96
C LYS A 151 -10.37 3.96 0.50
N LEU A 152 -9.36 4.24 1.32
CA LEU A 152 -9.52 4.57 2.72
C LEU A 152 -10.46 5.78 2.90
N PHE A 153 -10.22 6.85 2.16
CA PHE A 153 -11.06 8.04 2.19
C PHE A 153 -12.49 7.77 1.69
N ALA A 154 -12.64 6.96 0.64
CA ALA A 154 -13.98 6.61 0.14
C ALA A 154 -14.78 5.80 1.17
N GLU A 155 -14.15 4.87 1.87
CA GLU A 155 -14.76 4.07 2.94
C GLU A 155 -15.14 4.93 4.15
N GLU A 156 -14.29 5.87 4.55
CA GLU A 156 -14.59 6.80 5.65
C GLU A 156 -15.73 7.76 5.29
N MET A 157 -15.76 8.25 4.05
CA MET A 157 -16.90 9.05 3.57
C MET A 157 -18.23 8.28 3.58
N GLU A 158 -18.21 6.97 3.45
CA GLU A 158 -19.41 6.12 3.51
C GLU A 158 -19.86 5.81 4.94
N LYS A 159 -18.97 5.90 5.93
CA LYS A 159 -19.27 5.67 7.35
C LYS A 159 -19.74 6.92 8.10
N MET A 160 -19.66 8.08 7.45
CA MET A 160 -20.06 9.36 8.10
C MET A 160 -21.52 9.37 8.50
N ASN A 161 -21.82 10.15 9.55
CA ASN A 161 -23.18 10.44 9.94
C ASN A 161 -23.88 11.30 8.86
N GLU A 162 -25.02 10.84 8.37
CA GLU A 162 -25.80 11.52 7.35
C GLU A 162 -26.63 12.70 7.94
N GLU A 163 -26.87 12.77 9.26
CA GLU A 163 -27.69 13.83 9.87
C GLU A 163 -27.20 15.25 9.55
N PRO A 164 -25.90 15.60 9.65
CA PRO A 164 -25.42 16.93 9.27
C PRO A 164 -25.58 17.20 7.76
N VAL A 165 -25.50 16.14 6.94
CA VAL A 165 -25.69 16.23 5.48
C VAL A 165 -27.15 16.56 5.16
N GLU A 166 -28.10 15.90 5.84
CA GLU A 166 -29.53 16.15 5.67
C GLU A 166 -29.91 17.54 6.20
N ALA A 167 -29.34 17.96 7.32
CA ALA A 167 -29.53 19.32 7.85
C ALA A 167 -29.06 20.40 6.85
N CYS A 168 -27.91 20.22 6.24
CA CYS A 168 -27.44 21.16 5.19
C CYS A 168 -28.37 21.17 3.97
N ARG A 169 -28.88 20.03 3.54
CA ARG A 169 -29.80 19.92 2.40
C ARG A 169 -31.14 20.55 2.70
N SER A 170 -31.67 20.43 3.93
CA SER A 170 -32.94 21.00 4.33
C SER A 170 -32.98 22.54 4.27
N VAL A 171 -31.81 23.20 4.45
CA VAL A 171 -31.65 24.64 4.30
C VAL A 171 -31.29 25.06 2.86
N GLY A 172 -31.32 24.12 1.89
CA GLY A 172 -31.10 24.39 0.48
C GLY A 172 -29.63 24.41 0.03
N ALA A 173 -28.72 23.85 0.83
CA ALA A 173 -27.30 23.76 0.44
C ALA A 173 -27.11 22.85 -0.78
N ASN A 174 -26.30 23.31 -1.74
CA ASN A 174 -25.95 22.50 -2.88
C ASN A 174 -24.87 21.44 -2.52
N GLY A 175 -24.58 20.50 -3.43
CA GLY A 175 -23.65 19.39 -3.19
C GLY A 175 -22.25 19.83 -2.75
N VAL A 176 -21.72 20.94 -3.32
CA VAL A 176 -20.41 21.50 -2.97
C VAL A 176 -20.44 22.06 -1.54
N GLN A 177 -21.46 22.85 -1.21
CA GLN A 177 -21.63 23.39 0.14
C GLN A 177 -21.78 22.30 1.18
N THR A 178 -22.58 21.27 0.91
CA THR A 178 -22.74 20.10 1.77
C THR A 178 -21.39 19.36 1.96
N MET A 179 -20.57 19.29 0.93
CA MET A 179 -19.24 18.69 1.03
C MET A 179 -18.35 19.45 2.02
N PHE A 180 -18.27 20.78 1.89
CA PHE A 180 -17.39 21.60 2.72
C PHE A 180 -17.91 21.80 4.16
N TYR A 181 -19.21 21.93 4.37
CA TYR A 181 -19.78 22.25 5.69
C TYR A 181 -20.19 21.02 6.49
N ALA A 182 -20.57 19.91 5.84
CA ALA A 182 -21.03 18.72 6.55
C ALA A 182 -20.04 17.55 6.47
N ARG A 183 -19.41 17.27 5.32
CA ARG A 183 -18.59 16.05 5.15
C ARG A 183 -17.14 16.25 5.53
N ILE A 184 -16.46 17.25 4.99
CA ILE A 184 -15.05 17.51 5.28
C ILE A 184 -14.79 17.66 6.80
N PRO A 185 -15.60 18.42 7.58
CA PRO A 185 -15.38 18.54 9.01
C PRO A 185 -15.52 17.23 9.80
N GLN A 186 -16.28 16.27 9.29
CA GLN A 186 -16.40 14.95 9.93
C GLN A 186 -15.18 14.04 9.64
N VAL A 187 -14.53 14.22 8.48
CA VAL A 187 -13.37 13.41 8.07
C VAL A 187 -12.09 13.92 8.71
N LEU A 188 -11.90 15.24 8.83
CA LEU A 188 -10.69 15.84 9.36
C LEU A 188 -10.23 15.31 10.73
N PRO A 189 -11.08 15.16 11.75
CA PRO A 189 -10.67 14.67 13.06
C PRO A 189 -10.31 13.18 13.08
N ILE A 190 -10.66 12.42 12.05
CA ILE A 190 -10.29 11.00 11.97
C ILE A 190 -8.81 10.85 11.56
N TYR A 191 -8.24 11.88 10.92
CA TYR A 191 -6.87 11.88 10.41
C TYR A 191 -5.91 12.80 11.19
N SER A 192 -6.38 13.44 12.26
CA SER A 192 -5.54 14.21 13.18
C SER A 192 -5.18 13.40 14.42
#